data_2a12d4f99fffa9edecab61a7f08abc22
#
_entry.id   2a12d4f99fffa9edecab61a7f08abc22
#
_cell.length_a   1.000
_cell.length_b   1.000
_cell.length_c   1.000
_cell.angle_alpha   90.00
_cell.angle_beta   90.00
_cell.angle_gamma   90.00
#
_symmetry.space_group_name_H-M   'P 1'
#
loop_
_entity.id
_entity.type
_entity.pdbx_description
1 polymer ?
#
loop_
_entity_poly.entity_id
_entity_poly.type
_entity_poly.pdbx_seq_one_letter_code
_entity_poly.pdbx_strand_id
1 'polypeptide(L)'
;MLFCQLGRADSLREICNGLGCCLGRLVHVGIARAPCRSTLSYANEHRPAALFEDLFFTALARFREQQGLGTRKHKFRFKNKLLSLDSTTISLCLTMFPWAKFRRAKGGVKAHVLLDHDDYLPAYVLLTEAKRSDVKLADSFRLNPGSIVAIDRGYIDYALFARWSMAGVFFVTRLKDNAAFEVVEECEVP
;
A
#
# COMPACT_ATOMS: atom_id res chain seq x y z
N MET A 1 8.91 16.06 -2.97
CA MET A 1 8.35 14.71 -3.31
C MET A 1 6.85 14.77 -3.63
N LEU A 2 5.96 15.31 -2.75
CA LEU A 2 4.52 15.41 -3.09
C LEU A 2 4.28 16.20 -4.39
N PHE A 3 5.00 17.30 -4.63
CA PHE A 3 4.91 18.04 -5.89
C PHE A 3 5.23 17.17 -7.11
N CYS A 4 6.20 16.25 -7.01
CA CYS A 4 6.52 15.30 -8.07
C CYS A 4 5.31 14.46 -8.47
N GLN A 5 4.59 13.91 -7.50
CA GLN A 5 3.42 13.08 -7.74
C GLN A 5 2.23 13.89 -8.28
N LEU A 6 1.96 15.04 -7.70
CA LEU A 6 0.83 15.90 -8.08
C LEU A 6 1.08 16.62 -9.41
N GLY A 7 2.33 17.04 -9.66
CA GLY A 7 2.73 17.77 -10.88
C GLY A 7 3.20 16.87 -12.02
N ARG A 8 3.19 15.52 -11.84
CA ARG A 8 3.69 14.54 -12.81
C ARG A 8 5.10 14.87 -13.30
N ALA A 9 5.98 15.29 -12.37
CA ALA A 9 7.36 15.64 -12.69
C ALA A 9 8.23 14.38 -12.61
N ASP A 10 8.91 14.03 -13.69
CA ASP A 10 9.72 12.82 -13.84
C ASP A 10 11.19 13.02 -13.43
N SER A 11 11.61 14.24 -13.15
CA SER A 11 12.99 14.55 -12.81
C SER A 11 13.11 15.63 -11.73
N LEU A 12 14.23 15.62 -10.98
CA LEU A 12 14.54 16.69 -10.03
C LEU A 12 14.60 18.08 -10.69
N ARG A 13 14.99 18.14 -11.98
CA ARG A 13 15.00 19.39 -12.74
C ARG A 13 13.60 19.93 -12.94
N GLU A 14 12.67 19.10 -13.34
CA GLU A 14 11.27 19.47 -13.51
C GLU A 14 10.63 19.89 -12.20
N ILE A 15 10.93 19.18 -11.10
CA ILE A 15 10.46 19.57 -9.75
C ILE A 15 10.97 20.96 -9.40
N CYS A 16 12.28 21.24 -9.58
CA CYS A 16 12.84 22.56 -9.28
C CYS A 16 12.23 23.66 -10.14
N ASN A 17 12.08 23.42 -11.45
CA ASN A 17 11.49 24.37 -12.38
C ASN A 17 10.02 24.64 -12.03
N GLY A 18 9.24 23.59 -11.81
CA GLY A 18 7.82 23.73 -11.44
C GLY A 18 7.63 24.48 -10.13
N LEU A 19 8.45 24.18 -9.11
CA LEU A 19 8.44 24.95 -7.86
C LEU A 19 8.87 26.41 -8.08
N GLY A 20 9.81 26.67 -8.98
CA GLY A 20 10.22 28.03 -9.38
C GLY A 20 9.10 28.83 -9.99
N CYS A 21 8.18 28.18 -10.71
CA CYS A 21 7.00 28.81 -11.30
C CYS A 21 5.91 29.20 -10.27
N CYS A 22 6.03 28.76 -9.01
CA CYS A 22 5.04 29.07 -7.98
C CYS A 22 5.10 30.51 -7.43
N LEU A 23 5.93 31.40 -8.00
CA LEU A 23 5.96 32.86 -7.84
C LEU A 23 5.59 33.35 -6.41
N GLY A 24 6.40 33.03 -5.41
CA GLY A 24 6.19 33.47 -4.01
C GLY A 24 5.18 32.64 -3.21
N ARG A 25 4.35 31.79 -3.81
CA ARG A 25 3.36 30.97 -3.09
C ARG A 25 3.98 29.89 -2.21
N LEU A 26 5.24 29.58 -2.42
CA LEU A 26 5.97 28.61 -1.59
C LEU A 26 6.12 29.05 -0.14
N VAL A 27 6.03 30.35 0.13
CA VAL A 27 6.07 30.92 1.50
C VAL A 27 4.94 30.37 2.37
N HIS A 28 3.78 30.08 1.79
CA HIS A 28 2.64 29.48 2.52
C HIS A 28 2.92 28.05 3.05
N VAL A 29 3.90 27.39 2.47
CA VAL A 29 4.39 26.07 2.93
C VAL A 29 5.76 26.15 3.61
N GLY A 30 6.15 27.35 4.05
CA GLY A 30 7.40 27.60 4.78
C GLY A 30 8.68 27.58 3.92
N ILE A 31 8.55 27.70 2.59
CA ILE A 31 9.68 27.68 1.65
C ILE A 31 9.89 29.07 1.07
N ALA A 32 10.98 29.73 1.41
CA ALA A 32 11.28 31.09 0.94
C ALA A 32 11.55 31.16 -0.57
N ARG A 33 12.17 30.13 -1.15
CA ARG A 33 12.44 30.00 -2.58
C ARG A 33 12.52 28.55 -3.02
N ALA A 34 12.27 28.28 -4.29
CA ALA A 34 12.41 26.96 -4.86
C ALA A 34 13.83 26.41 -4.61
N PRO A 35 13.95 25.14 -4.16
CA PRO A 35 15.24 24.50 -3.95
C PRO A 35 15.95 24.25 -5.27
N CYS A 36 17.28 24.28 -5.28
CA CYS A 36 18.05 23.84 -6.43
C CYS A 36 18.16 22.30 -6.49
N ARG A 37 18.53 21.78 -7.65
CA ARG A 37 18.64 20.34 -7.91
C ARG A 37 19.58 19.62 -6.93
N SER A 38 20.73 20.21 -6.64
CA SER A 38 21.71 19.65 -5.69
C SER A 38 21.12 19.54 -4.27
N THR A 39 20.38 20.54 -3.81
CA THR A 39 19.70 20.51 -2.52
C THR A 39 18.67 19.38 -2.45
N LEU A 40 17.86 19.19 -3.49
CA LEU A 40 16.90 18.09 -3.54
C LEU A 40 17.57 16.72 -3.62
N SER A 41 18.64 16.60 -4.41
CA SER A 41 19.43 15.36 -4.50
C SER A 41 20.01 15.00 -3.14
N TYR A 42 20.66 15.93 -2.49
CA TYR A 42 21.21 15.75 -1.15
C TYR A 42 20.15 15.34 -0.12
N ALA A 43 19.00 16.01 -0.13
CA ALA A 43 17.90 15.70 0.78
C ALA A 43 17.32 14.29 0.54
N ASN A 44 17.22 13.84 -0.71
CA ASN A 44 16.76 12.49 -1.04
C ASN A 44 17.73 11.41 -0.56
N GLU A 45 19.02 11.70 -0.61
CA GLU A 45 20.07 10.76 -0.20
C GLU A 45 20.20 10.63 1.32
N HIS A 46 20.05 11.76 2.05
CA HIS A 46 20.42 11.84 3.46
C HIS A 46 19.22 11.85 4.42
N ARG A 47 18.01 12.11 3.95
CA ARG A 47 16.84 12.08 4.83
C ARG A 47 16.38 10.65 5.11
N PRO A 48 16.08 10.30 6.37
CA PRO A 48 15.62 8.97 6.73
C PRO A 48 14.26 8.67 6.11
N ALA A 49 14.05 7.41 5.70
CA ALA A 49 12.76 6.95 5.15
C ALA A 49 11.60 7.12 6.15
N ALA A 50 11.88 7.04 7.46
CA ALA A 50 10.91 7.26 8.53
C ALA A 50 10.16 8.60 8.41
N LEU A 51 10.81 9.64 7.88
CA LEU A 51 10.15 10.93 7.61
C LEU A 51 8.92 10.78 6.69
N PHE A 52 9.02 9.94 5.69
CA PHE A 52 7.92 9.72 4.73
C PHE A 52 6.87 8.79 5.31
N GLU A 53 7.28 7.81 6.10
CA GLU A 53 6.40 6.92 6.85
C GLU A 53 5.55 7.70 7.85
N ASP A 54 6.17 8.54 8.68
CA ASP A 54 5.49 9.41 9.65
C ASP A 54 4.53 10.39 8.96
N LEU A 55 4.94 10.97 7.83
CA LEU A 55 4.08 11.85 7.05
C LEU A 55 2.85 11.09 6.54
N PHE A 56 3.03 9.88 6.03
CA PHE A 56 1.94 9.06 5.53
C PHE A 56 0.93 8.74 6.63
N PHE A 57 1.37 8.22 7.76
CA PHE A 57 0.47 7.86 8.86
C PHE A 57 -0.18 9.08 9.52
N THR A 58 0.55 10.19 9.65
CA THR A 58 -0.01 11.46 10.16
C THR A 58 -1.09 12.00 9.22
N ALA A 59 -0.86 11.98 7.92
CA ALA A 59 -1.85 12.42 6.94
C ALA A 59 -3.08 11.51 6.98
N LEU A 60 -2.88 10.18 7.03
CA LEU A 60 -3.95 9.20 7.10
C LEU A 60 -4.83 9.40 8.35
N ALA A 61 -4.22 9.60 9.52
CA ALA A 61 -4.92 9.89 10.77
C ALA A 61 -5.77 11.17 10.67
N ARG A 62 -5.19 12.25 10.15
CA ARG A 62 -5.90 13.52 9.94
C ARG A 62 -7.08 13.39 8.97
N PHE A 63 -6.93 12.63 7.89
CA PHE A 63 -8.02 12.38 6.97
C PHE A 63 -9.18 11.64 7.64
N ARG A 64 -8.89 10.65 8.47
CA ARG A 64 -9.91 9.91 9.22
C ARG A 64 -10.66 10.79 10.21
N GLU A 65 -9.95 11.65 10.92
CA GLU A 65 -10.55 12.59 11.87
C GLU A 65 -11.45 13.65 11.20
N GLN A 66 -10.95 14.27 10.12
CA GLN A 66 -11.64 15.41 9.49
C GLN A 66 -12.89 15.03 8.71
N GLN A 67 -12.95 13.84 8.14
CA GLN A 67 -14.03 13.47 7.23
C GLN A 67 -15.12 12.63 7.89
N GLY A 68 -15.02 12.32 9.18
CA GLY A 68 -15.96 11.38 9.81
C GLY A 68 -16.01 10.03 9.05
N LEU A 69 -14.90 9.68 8.41
CA LEU A 69 -14.73 8.45 7.66
C LEU A 69 -14.82 7.30 8.67
N GLY A 70 -15.76 6.43 8.50
CA GLY A 70 -16.14 5.38 9.45
C GLY A 70 -17.63 5.41 9.79
N THR A 71 -18.33 6.53 9.49
CA THR A 71 -19.78 6.65 9.62
C THR A 71 -20.53 6.37 8.32
N ARG A 72 -19.84 5.97 7.24
CA ARG A 72 -20.51 5.65 5.97
C ARG A 72 -21.43 4.45 6.18
N LYS A 73 -22.66 4.58 5.69
CA LYS A 73 -23.63 3.47 5.64
C LYS A 73 -22.98 2.29 4.93
N HIS A 74 -22.96 1.13 5.60
CA HIS A 74 -22.48 -0.12 5.01
C HIS A 74 -23.14 -0.34 3.63
N LYS A 75 -22.31 -0.53 2.60
CA LYS A 75 -22.78 -0.84 1.25
C LYS A 75 -23.22 -2.30 1.11
N PHE A 76 -22.82 -3.11 2.06
CA PHE A 76 -23.04 -4.56 2.05
C PHE A 76 -24.13 -4.93 3.08
N ARG A 77 -24.79 -6.05 2.85
CA ARG A 77 -25.82 -6.58 3.77
C ARG A 77 -25.24 -7.13 5.08
N PHE A 78 -23.94 -7.47 5.08
CA PHE A 78 -23.21 -7.92 6.28
C PHE A 78 -22.59 -6.72 7.01
N LYS A 79 -22.46 -6.85 8.34
CA LYS A 79 -21.87 -5.81 9.22
C LYS A 79 -20.38 -6.01 9.50
N ASN A 80 -19.81 -7.08 8.98
CA ASN A 80 -18.41 -7.43 9.16
C ASN A 80 -17.52 -6.38 8.49
N LYS A 81 -16.38 -6.08 9.12
CA LYS A 81 -15.37 -5.24 8.52
C LYS A 81 -14.79 -5.92 7.29
N LEU A 82 -14.87 -5.26 6.14
CA LEU A 82 -14.35 -5.76 4.88
C LEU A 82 -13.00 -5.10 4.60
N LEU A 83 -12.00 -5.94 4.38
CA LEU A 83 -10.65 -5.55 4.03
C LEU A 83 -10.25 -6.20 2.71
N SER A 84 -9.38 -5.57 1.94
CA SER A 84 -8.72 -6.23 0.81
C SER A 84 -7.22 -6.11 0.91
N LEU A 85 -6.52 -7.20 0.67
CA LEU A 85 -5.07 -7.26 0.66
C LEU A 85 -4.57 -7.51 -0.76
N ASP A 86 -3.77 -6.58 -1.24
CA ASP A 86 -3.12 -6.69 -2.55
C ASP A 86 -1.68 -6.21 -2.50
N SER A 87 -0.89 -6.58 -3.50
CA SER A 87 0.49 -6.14 -3.65
C SER A 87 0.76 -5.57 -5.03
N THR A 88 1.41 -4.42 -5.03
CA THR A 88 1.87 -3.76 -6.27
C THR A 88 3.38 -3.80 -6.34
N THR A 89 3.93 -4.23 -7.47
CA THR A 89 5.38 -4.21 -7.70
C THR A 89 5.81 -2.88 -8.29
N ILE A 90 6.71 -2.20 -7.60
CA ILE A 90 7.35 -0.96 -8.04
C ILE A 90 8.70 -1.33 -8.63
N SER A 91 8.89 -1.11 -9.93
CA SER A 91 10.15 -1.38 -10.61
C SER A 91 11.22 -0.37 -10.21
N LEU A 92 12.42 -0.86 -9.90
CA LEU A 92 13.58 -0.06 -9.54
C LEU A 92 14.74 -0.32 -10.50
N CYS A 93 15.54 0.72 -10.74
CA CYS A 93 16.78 0.62 -11.51
C CYS A 93 17.84 -0.15 -10.70
N LEU A 94 18.28 -1.31 -11.19
CA LEU A 94 19.26 -2.16 -10.49
C LEU A 94 20.64 -1.50 -10.31
N THR A 95 21.05 -0.62 -11.20
CA THR A 95 22.33 0.10 -11.06
C THR A 95 22.32 1.08 -9.88
N MET A 96 21.14 1.61 -9.55
CA MET A 96 20.95 2.50 -8.40
C MET A 96 20.57 1.74 -7.12
N PHE A 97 19.88 0.60 -7.26
CA PHE A 97 19.35 -0.19 -6.15
C PHE A 97 19.74 -1.68 -6.30
N PRO A 98 21.02 -2.04 -6.18
CA PRO A 98 21.50 -3.40 -6.39
C PRO A 98 20.92 -4.42 -5.39
N TRP A 99 20.52 -3.96 -4.20
CA TRP A 99 19.86 -4.77 -3.19
C TRP A 99 18.43 -5.20 -3.59
N ALA A 100 17.76 -4.43 -4.44
CA ALA A 100 16.37 -4.67 -4.84
C ALA A 100 16.23 -5.70 -6.00
N LYS A 101 17.18 -6.60 -6.17
CA LYS A 101 17.23 -7.58 -7.25
C LYS A 101 16.02 -8.52 -7.22
N PHE A 102 15.18 -8.46 -8.26
CA PHE A 102 13.95 -9.23 -8.37
C PHE A 102 14.01 -10.33 -9.44
N ARG A 103 14.53 -10.01 -10.64
CA ARG A 103 14.75 -10.94 -11.75
C ARG A 103 16.14 -10.69 -12.33
N ARG A 104 16.61 -11.55 -13.27
CA ARG A 104 17.97 -11.47 -13.83
C ARG A 104 18.40 -10.05 -14.23
N ALA A 105 17.50 -9.20 -14.73
CA ALA A 105 17.79 -7.85 -15.19
C ALA A 105 16.88 -6.76 -14.61
N LYS A 106 16.06 -7.05 -13.57
CA LYS A 106 15.10 -6.10 -13.02
C LYS A 106 15.20 -6.03 -11.51
N GLY A 107 15.17 -4.80 -10.97
CA GLY A 107 14.97 -4.52 -9.56
C GLY A 107 13.53 -4.18 -9.25
N GLY A 108 13.10 -4.41 -8.02
CA GLY A 108 11.77 -4.04 -7.59
C GLY A 108 11.56 -4.18 -6.09
N VAL A 109 10.62 -3.41 -5.61
CA VAL A 109 10.01 -3.56 -4.29
C VAL A 109 8.53 -3.83 -4.45
N LYS A 110 7.93 -4.51 -3.48
CA LYS A 110 6.48 -4.69 -3.41
C LYS A 110 5.92 -3.78 -2.31
N ALA A 111 4.86 -3.07 -2.65
CA ALA A 111 4.00 -2.40 -1.69
C ALA A 111 2.77 -3.29 -1.44
N HIS A 112 2.66 -3.82 -0.24
CA HIS A 112 1.49 -4.58 0.21
C HIS A 112 0.56 -3.63 0.93
N VAL A 113 -0.69 -3.56 0.47
CA VAL A 113 -1.68 -2.63 1.01
C VAL A 113 -2.87 -3.42 1.52
N LEU A 114 -3.18 -3.25 2.79
CA LEU A 114 -4.45 -3.68 3.38
C LEU A 114 -5.41 -2.50 3.32
N LEU A 115 -6.38 -2.55 2.43
CA LEU A 115 -7.37 -1.49 2.22
C LEU A 115 -8.60 -1.74 3.08
N ASP A 116 -9.05 -0.73 3.79
CA ASP A 116 -10.32 -0.74 4.52
C ASP A 116 -11.44 -0.26 3.59
N HIS A 117 -12.50 -1.05 3.46
CA HIS A 117 -13.64 -0.70 2.61
C HIS A 117 -14.69 0.20 3.28
N ASP A 118 -14.54 0.50 4.57
CA ASP A 118 -15.40 1.45 5.26
C ASP A 118 -15.07 2.88 4.85
N ASP A 119 -13.79 3.20 4.75
CA ASP A 119 -13.30 4.54 4.40
C ASP A 119 -12.54 4.60 3.07
N TYR A 120 -12.25 3.45 2.46
CA TYR A 120 -11.39 3.31 1.26
C TYR A 120 -9.98 3.86 1.46
N LEU A 121 -9.51 3.84 2.70
CA LEU A 121 -8.15 4.22 3.05
C LEU A 121 -7.31 2.99 3.40
N PRO A 122 -6.00 3.07 3.22
CA PRO A 122 -5.11 2.01 3.69
C PRO A 122 -5.22 1.85 5.20
N ALA A 123 -5.55 0.63 5.66
CA ALA A 123 -5.43 0.27 7.06
C ALA A 123 -3.97 -0.02 7.42
N TYR A 124 -3.22 -0.56 6.46
CA TYR A 124 -1.81 -0.90 6.61
C TYR A 124 -1.09 -0.88 5.26
N VAL A 125 0.16 -0.44 5.27
CA VAL A 125 1.06 -0.50 4.11
C VAL A 125 2.40 -1.06 4.54
N LEU A 126 2.90 -2.05 3.81
CA LEU A 126 4.21 -2.66 4.06
C LEU A 126 5.01 -2.72 2.76
N LEU A 127 6.24 -2.21 2.82
CA LEU A 127 7.18 -2.30 1.70
C LEU A 127 8.15 -3.46 1.91
N THR A 128 8.36 -4.27 0.88
CA THR A 128 9.29 -5.40 0.91
C THR A 128 10.07 -5.51 -0.38
N GLU A 129 11.15 -6.27 -0.35
CA GLU A 129 11.79 -6.69 -1.58
C GLU A 129 10.81 -7.48 -2.45
N ALA A 130 10.79 -7.22 -3.77
CA ALA A 130 9.85 -7.88 -4.68
C ALA A 130 10.04 -9.42 -4.76
N LYS A 131 11.15 -9.94 -4.28
CA LYS A 131 11.46 -11.37 -4.19
C LYS A 131 10.75 -12.06 -3.02
N ARG A 132 10.32 -11.31 -2.01
CA ARG A 132 9.71 -11.87 -0.80
C ARG A 132 8.34 -12.47 -1.11
N SER A 133 8.04 -13.60 -0.49
CA SER A 133 6.74 -14.29 -0.66
C SER A 133 5.61 -13.47 -0.04
N ASP A 134 4.53 -13.27 -0.78
CA ASP A 134 3.33 -12.56 -0.34
C ASP A 134 2.64 -13.27 0.85
N VAL A 135 2.68 -14.60 0.86
CA VAL A 135 2.09 -15.45 1.91
C VAL A 135 2.72 -15.17 3.30
N LYS A 136 4.06 -15.11 3.37
CA LYS A 136 4.76 -14.85 4.63
C LYS A 136 4.44 -13.47 5.21
N LEU A 137 3.99 -12.56 4.37
CA LEU A 137 3.61 -11.22 4.75
C LEU A 137 2.17 -11.13 5.21
N ALA A 138 1.27 -11.90 4.60
CA ALA A 138 -0.12 -11.94 5.01
C ALA A 138 -0.28 -12.35 6.49
N ASP A 139 0.66 -13.14 6.99
CA ASP A 139 0.72 -13.55 8.40
C ASP A 139 1.12 -12.41 9.37
N SER A 140 1.72 -11.33 8.85
CA SER A 140 2.13 -10.17 9.65
C SER A 140 0.97 -9.21 9.94
N PHE A 141 -0.13 -9.31 9.21
CA PHE A 141 -1.29 -8.44 9.41
C PHE A 141 -2.13 -8.92 10.58
N ARG A 142 -2.29 -8.04 11.57
CA ARG A 142 -3.20 -8.29 12.69
C ARG A 142 -4.62 -7.98 12.26
N LEU A 143 -5.40 -9.03 12.05
CA LEU A 143 -6.80 -8.95 11.65
C LEU A 143 -7.68 -9.20 12.88
N ASN A 144 -8.74 -8.41 13.02
CA ASN A 144 -9.68 -8.61 14.12
C ASN A 144 -10.63 -9.79 13.81
N PRO A 145 -11.00 -10.61 14.81
CA PRO A 145 -12.05 -11.61 14.66
C PRO A 145 -13.34 -11.01 14.07
N GLY A 146 -14.00 -11.75 13.20
CA GLY A 146 -15.19 -11.28 12.49
C GLY A 146 -14.91 -10.46 11.24
N SER A 147 -13.65 -10.08 10.93
CA SER A 147 -13.31 -9.40 9.68
C SER A 147 -13.39 -10.34 8.49
N ILE A 148 -13.71 -9.78 7.32
CA ILE A 148 -13.67 -10.47 6.03
C ILE A 148 -12.50 -9.88 5.25
N VAL A 149 -11.60 -10.71 4.74
CA VAL A 149 -10.45 -10.30 3.94
C VAL A 149 -10.54 -10.86 2.53
N ALA A 150 -10.64 -9.97 1.54
CA ALA A 150 -10.55 -10.34 0.14
C ALA A 150 -9.06 -10.33 -0.28
N ILE A 151 -8.61 -11.43 -0.89
CA ILE A 151 -7.21 -11.62 -1.29
C ILE A 151 -7.12 -12.18 -2.71
N ASP A 152 -6.03 -11.84 -3.41
CA ASP A 152 -5.74 -12.45 -4.69
C ASP A 152 -5.21 -13.90 -4.53
N ARG A 153 -5.36 -14.70 -5.61
CA ARG A 153 -4.87 -16.08 -5.67
C ARG A 153 -3.36 -16.24 -5.44
N GLY A 154 -2.60 -15.16 -5.51
CA GLY A 154 -1.18 -15.11 -5.13
C GLY A 154 -0.92 -15.39 -3.66
N TYR A 155 -1.91 -15.16 -2.80
CA TYR A 155 -1.83 -15.36 -1.36
C TYR A 155 -2.35 -16.74 -0.90
N ILE A 156 -2.74 -17.64 -1.81
CA ILE A 156 -3.27 -18.96 -1.44
C ILE A 156 -2.21 -19.77 -0.71
N ASP A 157 -2.48 -19.97 0.58
CA ASP A 157 -1.74 -20.83 1.49
C ASP A 157 -2.73 -21.41 2.52
N TYR A 158 -2.89 -22.72 2.50
CA TYR A 158 -3.89 -23.38 3.35
C TYR A 158 -3.54 -23.27 4.85
N ALA A 159 -2.26 -23.19 5.20
CA ALA A 159 -1.84 -23.00 6.59
C ALA A 159 -2.19 -21.58 7.08
N LEU A 160 -2.07 -20.55 6.20
CA LEU A 160 -2.54 -19.20 6.47
C LEU A 160 -4.06 -19.19 6.67
N PHE A 161 -4.80 -19.84 5.80
CA PHE A 161 -6.27 -19.91 5.89
C PHE A 161 -6.75 -20.63 7.16
N ALA A 162 -6.08 -21.71 7.55
CA ALA A 162 -6.36 -22.41 8.80
C ALA A 162 -6.15 -21.48 10.02
N ARG A 163 -5.05 -20.72 10.05
CA ARG A 163 -4.79 -19.77 11.14
C ARG A 163 -5.85 -18.67 11.19
N TRP A 164 -6.24 -18.10 10.04
CA TRP A 164 -7.28 -17.08 9.99
C TRP A 164 -8.64 -17.63 10.44
N SER A 165 -9.01 -18.83 9.99
CA SER A 165 -10.25 -19.48 10.44
C SER A 165 -10.26 -19.72 11.95
N MET A 166 -9.15 -20.20 12.52
CA MET A 166 -9.02 -20.36 13.98
C MET A 166 -9.08 -19.02 14.74
N ALA A 167 -8.60 -17.95 14.12
CA ALA A 167 -8.70 -16.60 14.67
C ALA A 167 -10.08 -15.94 14.44
N GLY A 168 -11.03 -16.64 13.83
CA GLY A 168 -12.37 -16.11 13.53
C GLY A 168 -12.37 -15.07 12.40
N VAL A 169 -11.37 -15.09 11.53
CA VAL A 169 -11.28 -14.21 10.36
C VAL A 169 -11.79 -14.97 9.13
N PHE A 170 -12.71 -14.36 8.41
CA PHE A 170 -13.22 -14.88 7.15
C PHE A 170 -12.34 -14.40 5.99
N PHE A 171 -12.21 -15.21 4.95
CA PHE A 171 -11.46 -14.81 3.75
C PHE A 171 -12.22 -15.17 2.48
N VAL A 172 -11.98 -14.38 1.44
CA VAL A 172 -12.52 -14.60 0.09
C VAL A 172 -11.37 -14.55 -0.91
N THR A 173 -11.24 -15.60 -1.72
CA THR A 173 -10.23 -15.68 -2.79
C THR A 173 -10.75 -16.50 -3.95
N ARG A 174 -10.09 -16.38 -5.09
CA ARG A 174 -10.35 -17.28 -6.23
C ARG A 174 -9.39 -18.47 -6.15
N LEU A 175 -9.88 -19.66 -6.44
CA LEU A 175 -9.02 -20.83 -6.60
C LEU A 175 -8.04 -20.64 -7.76
N LYS A 176 -6.89 -21.28 -7.68
CA LYS A 176 -5.97 -21.42 -8.81
C LYS A 176 -6.57 -22.41 -9.81
N ASP A 177 -6.28 -22.21 -11.09
CA ASP A 177 -6.82 -23.08 -12.16
C ASP A 177 -6.37 -24.55 -12.02
N ASN A 178 -5.26 -24.79 -11.33
CA ASN A 178 -4.70 -26.11 -11.03
C ASN A 178 -4.95 -26.56 -9.58
N ALA A 179 -5.90 -25.94 -8.87
CA ALA A 179 -6.24 -26.36 -7.51
C ALA A 179 -6.93 -27.72 -7.53
N ALA A 180 -6.43 -28.67 -6.77
CA ALA A 180 -7.15 -29.90 -6.49
C ALA A 180 -8.20 -29.62 -5.39
N PHE A 181 -9.47 -29.84 -5.69
CA PHE A 181 -10.56 -29.71 -4.72
C PHE A 181 -11.64 -30.76 -4.99
N GLU A 182 -12.36 -31.09 -3.96
CA GLU A 182 -13.55 -31.95 -4.02
C GLU A 182 -14.74 -31.17 -3.53
N VAL A 183 -15.85 -31.25 -4.23
CA VAL A 183 -17.12 -30.62 -3.81
C VAL A 183 -17.72 -31.50 -2.74
N VAL A 184 -17.80 -30.97 -1.52
CA VAL A 184 -18.39 -31.69 -0.39
C VAL A 184 -19.89 -31.44 -0.29
N GLU A 185 -20.33 -30.21 -0.62
CA GLU A 185 -21.74 -29.81 -0.54
C GLU A 185 -21.99 -28.63 -1.51
N GLU A 186 -23.13 -28.66 -2.17
CA GLU A 186 -23.63 -27.54 -2.96
C GLU A 186 -24.73 -26.83 -2.18
N CYS A 187 -24.52 -25.53 -1.89
CA CYS A 187 -25.50 -24.71 -1.20
C CYS A 187 -26.21 -23.77 -2.17
N GLU A 188 -27.52 -23.57 -1.97
CA GLU A 188 -28.24 -22.55 -2.73
C GLU A 188 -27.71 -21.16 -2.37
N VAL A 189 -27.49 -20.33 -3.40
CA VAL A 189 -27.06 -18.93 -3.23
C VAL A 189 -28.30 -18.09 -2.94
N PRO A 190 -28.39 -17.42 -1.79
CA PRO A 190 -29.54 -16.63 -1.38
C PRO A 190 -29.80 -15.36 -2.23
#